data_99803d2164ea694cd526e936676e3948
#
_entry.id   99803d2164ea694cd526e936676e3948
#
_cell.length_a   1.000
_cell.length_b   1.000
_cell.length_c   1.000
_cell.angle_alpha   90.00
_cell.angle_beta   90.00
_cell.angle_gamma   90.00
#
_symmetry.space_group_name_H-M   'P 1'
#
loop_
_entity.id
_entity.type
_entity.pdbx_description
1 polymer ?
#
loop_
_entity_poly.entity_id
_entity_poly.type
_entity_poly.pdbx_seq_one_letter_code
_entity_poly.pdbx_strand_id
1 'polypeptide(L)'
;LEHGVNVMLEKPFTVTLDEAVAVMKAEKKSGKILTIGFQPRMSENMQMIKKIVESGELGDIYYLQAGGGRRHGIPSPFGTSFIEKETGGVGAVGDIGSYSLDMLLNAVGYPKPLTVSGYTSSFFGTDPAYYPKHPEYAEKFGVDDFAAGFVRLEGDIILDFRISWAMNMDTAGDALILGTKGG
;
A
#
# COMPACT_ATOMS: atom_id res chain seq x y z
N LEU A 1 -4.95 19.53 13.62
CA LEU A 1 -3.76 19.58 14.48
C LEU A 1 -3.51 21.01 14.97
N GLU A 2 -3.36 21.96 14.08
CA GLU A 2 -3.09 23.38 14.45
C GLU A 2 -4.20 24.05 15.28
N HIS A 3 -5.42 23.57 15.17
CA HIS A 3 -6.56 24.01 16.01
C HIS A 3 -6.69 23.23 17.33
N GLY A 4 -5.65 22.49 17.74
CA GLY A 4 -5.59 21.82 19.03
C GLY A 4 -6.42 20.54 19.16
N VAL A 5 -6.81 19.91 18.04
CA VAL A 5 -7.56 18.64 18.03
C VAL A 5 -6.70 17.48 17.53
N ASN A 6 -6.95 16.27 18.05
CA ASN A 6 -6.39 15.04 17.51
C ASN A 6 -7.04 14.72 16.16
N VAL A 7 -6.31 14.07 15.27
CA VAL A 7 -6.77 13.75 13.91
C VAL A 7 -6.64 12.25 13.66
N MET A 8 -7.72 11.64 13.19
CA MET A 8 -7.71 10.32 12.57
C MET A 8 -7.94 10.52 11.07
N LEU A 9 -7.01 10.07 10.26
CA LEU A 9 -7.01 10.24 8.81
C LEU A 9 -7.10 8.87 8.13
N GLU A 10 -7.89 8.79 7.06
CA GLU A 10 -7.90 7.61 6.21
C GLU A 10 -6.60 7.51 5.37
N LYS A 11 -6.31 6.28 4.96
CA LYS A 11 -5.23 6.03 3.99
C LYS A 11 -5.72 6.39 2.56
N PRO A 12 -4.82 6.71 1.63
CA PRO A 12 -3.38 6.92 1.83
C PRO A 12 -3.13 8.20 2.63
N PHE A 13 -1.99 8.25 3.30
CA PHE A 13 -1.65 9.36 4.20
C PHE A 13 -1.64 10.71 3.50
N THR A 14 -0.90 10.79 2.39
CA THR A 14 -0.80 11.97 1.52
C THR A 14 -0.49 11.52 0.09
N VAL A 15 -0.63 12.40 -0.87
CA VAL A 15 -0.27 12.15 -2.26
C VAL A 15 1.22 12.38 -2.50
N THR A 16 1.80 13.37 -1.82
CA THR A 16 3.22 13.74 -2.00
C THR A 16 4.01 13.62 -0.71
N LEU A 17 5.32 13.46 -0.85
CA LEU A 17 6.25 13.45 0.29
C LEU A 17 6.28 14.79 1.02
N ASP A 18 6.20 15.91 0.29
CA ASP A 18 6.20 17.25 0.89
C ASP A 18 4.98 17.47 1.78
N GLU A 19 3.81 17.00 1.36
CA GLU A 19 2.59 17.01 2.17
C GLU A 19 2.79 16.16 3.44
N ALA A 20 3.34 14.96 3.31
CA ALA A 20 3.62 14.09 4.46
C ALA A 20 4.54 14.79 5.48
N VAL A 21 5.63 15.40 5.01
CA VAL A 21 6.56 16.15 5.85
C VAL A 21 5.87 17.35 6.52
N ALA A 22 5.01 18.07 5.80
CA ALA A 22 4.27 19.19 6.35
C ALA A 22 3.32 18.76 7.48
N VAL A 23 2.56 17.68 7.27
CA VAL A 23 1.65 17.13 8.28
C VAL A 23 2.39 16.61 9.50
N MET A 24 3.51 15.90 9.32
CA MET A 24 4.35 15.43 10.44
C MET A 24 4.94 16.60 11.26
N LYS A 25 5.34 17.70 10.61
CA LYS A 25 5.78 18.91 11.30
C LYS A 25 4.65 19.54 12.10
N ALA A 26 3.44 19.59 11.54
CA ALA A 26 2.26 20.13 12.24
C ALA A 26 1.89 19.27 13.45
N GLU A 27 1.94 17.94 13.35
CA GLU A 27 1.75 17.03 14.47
C GLU A 27 2.73 17.32 15.60
N LYS A 28 4.04 17.32 15.28
CA LYS A 28 5.10 17.58 16.27
C LYS A 28 4.93 18.94 16.93
N LYS A 29 4.58 19.99 16.16
CA LYS A 29 4.39 21.34 16.68
C LYS A 29 3.17 21.48 17.58
N SER A 30 2.08 20.80 17.23
CA SER A 30 0.81 20.90 17.96
C SER A 30 0.79 20.08 19.26
N GLY A 31 1.64 19.08 19.40
CA GLY A 31 1.60 18.09 20.49
C GLY A 31 0.32 17.24 20.48
N LYS A 32 -0.40 17.20 19.36
CA LYS A 32 -1.62 16.41 19.18
C LYS A 32 -1.29 15.09 18.49
N ILE A 33 -2.21 14.15 18.58
CA ILE A 33 -2.08 12.81 17.98
C ILE A 33 -2.63 12.85 16.56
N LEU A 34 -1.82 12.34 15.64
CA LEU A 34 -2.25 11.98 14.30
C LEU A 34 -2.19 10.45 14.16
N THR A 35 -3.26 9.84 13.69
CA THR A 35 -3.27 8.41 13.35
C THR A 35 -3.81 8.18 11.95
N ILE A 36 -3.29 7.16 11.27
CA ILE A 36 -3.68 6.78 9.92
C ILE A 36 -4.43 5.46 9.97
N GLY A 37 -5.48 5.33 9.17
CA GLY A 37 -6.40 4.18 9.16
C GLY A 37 -5.83 2.91 8.51
N PHE A 38 -4.71 2.39 9.01
CA PHE A 38 -4.20 1.08 8.62
C PHE A 38 -4.81 -0.02 9.52
N GLN A 39 -6.12 -0.23 9.39
CA GLN A 39 -6.90 -1.15 10.21
C GLN A 39 -6.36 -2.60 10.26
N PRO A 40 -5.79 -3.18 9.17
CA PRO A 40 -5.29 -4.56 9.21
C PRO A 40 -4.26 -4.82 10.31
N ARG A 41 -3.48 -3.80 10.73
CA ARG A 41 -2.57 -3.92 11.89
C ARG A 41 -3.24 -4.42 13.15
N MET A 42 -4.53 -4.10 13.34
CA MET A 42 -5.29 -4.39 14.56
C MET A 42 -5.97 -5.75 14.51
N SER A 43 -5.92 -6.46 13.37
CA SER A 43 -6.49 -7.81 13.26
C SER A 43 -5.70 -8.81 14.11
N GLU A 44 -6.39 -9.79 14.68
CA GLU A 44 -5.77 -10.84 15.49
C GLU A 44 -4.70 -11.60 14.72
N ASN A 45 -4.93 -11.86 13.43
CA ASN A 45 -3.97 -12.53 12.55
C ASN A 45 -2.67 -11.72 12.43
N MET A 46 -2.76 -10.42 12.14
CA MET A 46 -1.57 -9.58 12.02
C MET A 46 -0.84 -9.40 13.33
N GLN A 47 -1.56 -9.31 14.44
CA GLN A 47 -0.95 -9.28 15.77
C GLN A 47 -0.23 -10.61 16.10
N MET A 48 -0.78 -11.74 15.69
CA MET A 48 -0.13 -13.04 15.85
C MET A 48 1.14 -13.15 14.99
N ILE A 49 1.06 -12.79 13.70
CA ILE A 49 2.22 -12.78 12.79
C ILE A 49 3.34 -11.93 13.37
N LYS A 50 3.02 -10.73 13.83
CA LYS A 50 4.00 -9.84 14.45
C LYS A 50 4.67 -10.48 15.67
N LYS A 51 3.92 -11.12 16.56
CA LYS A 51 4.46 -11.84 17.73
C LYS A 51 5.38 -12.98 17.32
N ILE A 52 5.05 -13.75 16.28
CA ILE A 52 5.89 -14.85 15.77
C ILE A 52 7.22 -14.28 15.24
N VAL A 53 7.18 -13.18 14.48
CA VAL A 53 8.41 -12.52 14.01
C VAL A 53 9.24 -12.01 15.19
N GLU A 54 8.61 -11.30 16.14
CA GLU A 54 9.28 -10.73 17.32
C GLU A 54 9.85 -11.81 18.26
N SER A 55 9.27 -13.01 18.30
CA SER A 55 9.78 -14.13 19.12
C SER A 55 11.11 -14.70 18.60
N GLY A 56 11.48 -14.42 17.34
CA GLY A 56 12.66 -14.98 16.70
C GLY A 56 12.51 -16.43 16.23
N GLU A 57 11.31 -17.01 16.30
CA GLU A 57 11.06 -18.38 15.83
C GLU A 57 11.39 -18.55 14.35
N LEU A 58 11.20 -17.51 13.53
CA LEU A 58 11.55 -17.56 12.11
C LEU A 58 13.06 -17.40 11.85
N GLY A 59 13.85 -17.06 12.85
CA GLY A 59 15.26 -16.71 12.67
C GLY A 59 15.45 -15.34 12.04
N ASP A 60 16.54 -15.15 11.28
CA ASP A 60 16.79 -13.89 10.57
C ASP A 60 15.88 -13.79 9.34
N ILE A 61 15.10 -12.75 9.27
CA ILE A 61 14.22 -12.52 8.13
C ILE A 61 15.06 -12.05 6.94
N TYR A 62 14.88 -12.67 5.79
CA TYR A 62 15.63 -12.35 4.57
C TYR A 62 14.76 -12.02 3.36
N TYR A 63 13.48 -12.43 3.35
CA TYR A 63 12.60 -12.21 2.22
C TYR A 63 11.17 -11.92 2.66
N LEU A 64 10.59 -10.92 2.02
CA LEU A 64 9.19 -10.52 2.15
C LEU A 64 8.55 -10.51 0.77
N GLN A 65 7.32 -10.99 0.66
CA GLN A 65 6.49 -10.81 -0.53
C GLN A 65 5.20 -10.09 -0.13
N ALA A 66 4.99 -8.92 -0.71
CA ALA A 66 3.73 -8.19 -0.62
C ALA A 66 3.03 -8.28 -1.97
N GLY A 67 1.94 -9.00 -2.02
CA GLY A 67 1.18 -9.14 -3.24
C GLY A 67 -0.30 -8.93 -3.01
N GLY A 68 -1.00 -8.75 -4.09
CA GLY A 68 -2.43 -8.66 -4.07
C GLY A 68 -2.98 -8.06 -5.35
N GLY A 69 -4.28 -8.09 -5.46
CA GLY A 69 -4.92 -7.51 -6.62
C GLY A 69 -6.28 -8.12 -6.87
N ARG A 70 -6.90 -7.63 -7.90
CA ARG A 70 -8.24 -8.06 -8.34
C ARG A 70 -8.15 -8.58 -9.77
N ARG A 71 -8.96 -9.58 -10.09
CA ARG A 71 -9.10 -10.06 -11.46
C ARG A 71 -9.66 -8.95 -12.35
N HIS A 72 -10.72 -8.28 -11.89
CA HIS A 72 -11.34 -7.10 -12.46
C HIS A 72 -11.84 -6.22 -11.33
N GLY A 73 -11.50 -4.95 -11.30
CA GLY A 73 -11.95 -4.11 -10.21
C GLY A 73 -11.40 -2.71 -10.19
N ILE A 74 -11.32 -2.06 -11.36
CA ILE A 74 -11.04 -0.63 -11.41
C ILE A 74 -12.09 0.10 -10.56
N PRO A 75 -11.70 0.82 -9.50
CA PRO A 75 -12.65 1.38 -8.56
C PRO A 75 -13.32 2.63 -9.12
N SER A 76 -14.63 2.57 -9.28
CA SER A 76 -15.44 3.71 -9.68
C SER A 76 -16.79 3.76 -8.92
N PRO A 77 -16.78 3.58 -7.58
CA PRO A 77 -18.03 3.42 -6.83
C PRO A 77 -18.86 4.70 -6.78
N PHE A 78 -18.23 5.86 -6.88
CA PHE A 78 -18.85 7.19 -6.79
C PHE A 78 -18.40 8.09 -7.94
N GLY A 79 -18.36 7.56 -9.16
CA GLY A 79 -17.84 8.27 -10.34
C GLY A 79 -16.34 8.04 -10.52
N THR A 80 -15.62 9.05 -10.96
CA THR A 80 -14.24 8.95 -11.41
C THR A 80 -13.19 9.40 -10.38
N SER A 81 -13.61 9.79 -9.19
CA SER A 81 -12.73 10.39 -8.17
C SER A 81 -11.53 9.53 -7.73
N PHE A 82 -11.64 8.19 -7.81
CA PHE A 82 -10.53 7.28 -7.49
C PHE A 82 -9.51 7.14 -8.62
N ILE A 83 -9.95 7.36 -9.86
CA ILE A 83 -9.17 7.05 -11.05
C ILE A 83 -8.57 8.30 -11.72
N GLU A 84 -9.06 9.48 -11.38
CA GLU A 84 -8.50 10.75 -11.85
C GLU A 84 -7.28 11.14 -11.01
N LYS A 85 -6.23 11.63 -11.67
CA LYS A 85 -4.99 12.02 -10.97
C LYS A 85 -5.22 13.19 -10.01
N GLU A 86 -6.08 14.13 -10.37
CA GLU A 86 -6.34 15.35 -9.59
C GLU A 86 -7.10 15.08 -8.29
N THR A 87 -7.92 14.03 -8.26
CA THR A 87 -8.78 13.71 -7.12
C THR A 87 -8.34 12.46 -6.36
N GLY A 88 -7.97 11.39 -7.08
CA GLY A 88 -7.45 10.16 -6.49
C GLY A 88 -5.99 10.27 -6.10
N GLY A 89 -5.22 11.02 -6.88
CA GLY A 89 -3.79 11.29 -6.65
C GLY A 89 -2.87 10.09 -6.82
N VAL A 90 -3.30 8.93 -6.39
CA VAL A 90 -2.58 7.66 -6.40
C VAL A 90 -3.49 6.55 -6.91
N GLY A 91 -2.90 5.57 -7.58
CA GLY A 91 -3.60 4.41 -8.14
C GLY A 91 -3.60 3.20 -7.22
N ALA A 92 -3.45 2.02 -7.81
CA ALA A 92 -3.45 0.74 -7.10
C ALA A 92 -2.39 0.67 -6.00
N VAL A 93 -1.22 1.30 -6.21
CA VAL A 93 -0.15 1.36 -5.20
C VAL A 93 -0.63 2.05 -3.93
N GLY A 94 -1.21 3.24 -4.05
CA GLY A 94 -1.65 4.01 -2.89
C GLY A 94 -2.94 3.47 -2.28
N ASP A 95 -3.85 2.94 -3.09
CA ASP A 95 -5.13 2.42 -2.60
C ASP A 95 -4.96 1.09 -1.84
N ILE A 96 -4.70 0.01 -2.54
CA ILE A 96 -4.62 -1.33 -1.93
C ILE A 96 -3.19 -1.75 -1.61
N GLY A 97 -2.20 -1.24 -2.36
CA GLY A 97 -0.79 -1.53 -2.14
C GLY A 97 -0.26 -1.00 -0.81
N SER A 98 -0.75 0.13 -0.37
CA SER A 98 -0.39 0.70 0.93
C SER A 98 -0.72 -0.23 2.10
N TYR A 99 -1.85 -0.95 2.06
CA TYR A 99 -2.17 -1.96 3.07
C TYR A 99 -1.21 -3.14 3.04
N SER A 100 -0.90 -3.67 1.84
CA SER A 100 -0.02 -4.82 1.69
C SER A 100 1.40 -4.52 2.20
N LEU A 101 1.92 -3.34 1.87
CA LEU A 101 3.21 -2.86 2.36
C LEU A 101 3.20 -2.64 3.87
N ASP A 102 2.17 -1.98 4.37
CA ASP A 102 2.06 -1.67 5.79
C ASP A 102 2.02 -2.91 6.67
N MET A 103 1.23 -3.91 6.29
CA MET A 103 1.12 -5.16 7.04
C MET A 103 2.47 -5.85 7.20
N LEU A 104 3.24 -6.02 6.12
CA LEU A 104 4.54 -6.69 6.17
C LEU A 104 5.59 -5.86 6.90
N LEU A 105 5.70 -4.58 6.57
CA LEU A 105 6.67 -3.70 7.23
C LEU A 105 6.39 -3.57 8.72
N ASN A 106 5.11 -3.50 9.13
CA ASN A 106 4.74 -3.50 10.54
C ASN A 106 5.11 -4.81 11.25
N ALA A 107 4.96 -5.95 10.59
CA ALA A 107 5.31 -7.25 11.16
C ALA A 107 6.81 -7.40 11.43
N VAL A 108 7.66 -6.84 10.55
CA VAL A 108 9.12 -6.95 10.65
C VAL A 108 9.82 -5.72 11.24
N GLY A 109 9.07 -4.76 11.80
CA GLY A 109 9.63 -3.63 12.54
C GLY A 109 10.13 -2.45 11.68
N TYR A 110 9.62 -2.28 10.45
CA TYR A 110 9.93 -1.16 9.55
C TYR A 110 11.43 -1.01 9.22
N PRO A 111 12.12 -2.04 8.71
CA PRO A 111 13.48 -1.90 8.26
C PRO A 111 13.59 -0.82 7.18
N LYS A 112 14.67 -0.03 7.24
CA LYS A 112 14.85 1.11 6.35
C LYS A 112 15.00 0.67 4.89
N PRO A 113 14.23 1.23 3.93
CA PRO A 113 14.44 0.98 2.52
C PRO A 113 15.75 1.63 2.04
N LEU A 114 16.58 0.86 1.35
CA LEU A 114 17.89 1.28 0.85
C LEU A 114 17.82 1.61 -0.64
N THR A 115 17.19 0.71 -1.43
CA THR A 115 16.99 0.91 -2.86
C THR A 115 15.64 0.37 -3.29
N VAL A 116 15.05 1.02 -4.29
CA VAL A 116 13.79 0.60 -4.91
C VAL A 116 13.98 0.56 -6.42
N SER A 117 13.57 -0.55 -7.04
CA SER A 117 13.38 -0.64 -8.49
C SER A 117 11.93 -1.02 -8.73
N GLY A 118 11.20 -0.24 -9.51
CA GLY A 118 9.77 -0.44 -9.68
C GLY A 118 9.26 -0.02 -11.05
N TYR A 119 8.06 -0.49 -11.33
CA TYR A 119 7.32 -0.21 -12.55
C TYR A 119 5.84 -0.04 -12.23
N THR A 120 5.20 0.90 -12.91
CA THR A 120 3.75 1.09 -12.88
C THR A 120 3.19 1.11 -14.30
N SER A 121 1.94 0.72 -14.46
CA SER A 121 1.21 0.81 -15.71
C SER A 121 -0.26 1.18 -15.50
N SER A 122 -0.94 1.51 -16.60
CA SER A 122 -2.33 1.94 -16.65
C SER A 122 -3.09 1.30 -17.83
N PHE A 123 -2.77 0.06 -18.16
CA PHE A 123 -3.32 -0.60 -19.36
C PHE A 123 -4.82 -0.87 -19.27
N PHE A 124 -5.30 -1.27 -18.10
CA PHE A 124 -6.70 -1.69 -17.94
C PHE A 124 -7.61 -0.51 -17.63
N GLY A 125 -7.11 0.44 -16.85
CA GLY A 125 -7.88 1.63 -16.48
C GLY A 125 -8.23 2.53 -17.66
N THR A 126 -7.42 2.51 -18.71
CA THR A 126 -7.65 3.27 -19.96
C THR A 126 -8.52 2.51 -20.99
N ASP A 127 -8.91 1.27 -20.70
CA ASP A 127 -9.76 0.47 -21.58
C ASP A 127 -11.24 0.61 -21.19
N PRO A 128 -12.12 1.14 -22.09
CA PRO A 128 -13.56 1.27 -21.84
C PRO A 128 -14.26 -0.04 -21.44
N ALA A 129 -13.71 -1.20 -21.84
CA ALA A 129 -14.27 -2.51 -21.50
C ALA A 129 -14.29 -2.78 -19.99
N TYR A 130 -13.46 -2.09 -19.21
CA TYR A 130 -13.44 -2.19 -17.74
C TYR A 130 -14.52 -1.35 -17.04
N TYR A 131 -15.31 -0.59 -17.79
CA TYR A 131 -16.41 0.27 -17.31
C TYR A 131 -17.72 -0.03 -18.03
N PRO A 132 -18.34 -1.20 -17.83
CA PRO A 132 -19.48 -1.65 -18.64
C PRO A 132 -20.71 -0.74 -18.55
N LYS A 133 -20.83 0.06 -17.48
CA LYS A 133 -21.93 1.03 -17.31
C LYS A 133 -21.56 2.46 -17.74
N HIS A 134 -20.28 2.78 -17.75
CA HIS A 134 -19.73 4.12 -17.94
C HIS A 134 -18.42 4.06 -18.73
N PRO A 135 -18.43 3.61 -20.00
CA PRO A 135 -17.21 3.46 -20.81
C PRO A 135 -16.41 4.77 -20.94
N GLU A 136 -17.06 5.91 -20.84
CA GLU A 136 -16.44 7.23 -20.85
C GLU A 136 -15.48 7.49 -19.68
N TYR A 137 -15.54 6.70 -18.60
CA TYR A 137 -14.63 6.84 -17.48
C TYR A 137 -13.18 6.50 -17.83
N ALA A 138 -12.97 5.65 -18.82
CA ALA A 138 -11.63 5.30 -19.31
C ALA A 138 -10.83 6.53 -19.78
N GLU A 139 -11.50 7.53 -20.36
CA GLU A 139 -10.86 8.78 -20.83
C GLU A 139 -10.31 9.63 -19.66
N LYS A 140 -10.84 9.43 -18.45
CA LYS A 140 -10.46 10.17 -17.24
C LYS A 140 -9.40 9.45 -16.40
N PHE A 141 -9.04 8.23 -16.77
CA PHE A 141 -8.08 7.43 -16.02
C PHE A 141 -6.68 8.08 -16.07
N GLY A 142 -6.15 8.46 -14.92
CA GLY A 142 -4.89 9.21 -14.81
C GLY A 142 -3.90 8.69 -13.77
N VAL A 143 -4.14 7.49 -13.22
CA VAL A 143 -3.31 6.87 -12.18
C VAL A 143 -2.81 5.50 -12.61
N ASP A 144 -2.12 4.77 -11.74
CA ASP A 144 -1.70 3.38 -12.00
C ASP A 144 -2.82 2.38 -11.69
N ASP A 145 -2.96 1.34 -12.51
CA ASP A 145 -3.79 0.16 -12.22
C ASP A 145 -2.98 -1.07 -11.84
N PHE A 146 -1.67 -1.05 -12.12
CA PHE A 146 -0.72 -2.10 -11.79
C PHE A 146 0.61 -1.50 -11.34
N ALA A 147 1.22 -2.15 -10.35
CA ALA A 147 2.61 -1.88 -9.97
C ALA A 147 3.33 -3.15 -9.57
N ALA A 148 4.62 -3.19 -9.86
CA ALA A 148 5.55 -4.18 -9.34
C ALA A 148 6.84 -3.50 -8.89
N GLY A 149 7.48 -4.04 -7.86
CA GLY A 149 8.69 -3.46 -7.33
C GLY A 149 9.55 -4.45 -6.56
N PHE A 150 10.83 -4.15 -6.52
CA PHE A 150 11.84 -4.86 -5.78
C PHE A 150 12.54 -3.88 -4.86
N VAL A 151 12.51 -4.13 -3.58
CA VAL A 151 13.05 -3.23 -2.55
C VAL A 151 14.13 -3.96 -1.75
N ARG A 152 15.31 -3.35 -1.64
CA ARG A 152 16.31 -3.76 -0.66
C ARG A 152 16.10 -2.97 0.62
N LEU A 153 15.95 -3.70 1.71
CA LEU A 153 15.78 -3.15 3.05
C LEU A 153 17.05 -3.36 3.87
N GLU A 154 17.18 -2.60 4.94
CA GLU A 154 18.23 -2.78 5.94
C GLU A 154 18.16 -4.20 6.54
N GLY A 155 19.32 -4.79 6.89
CA GLY A 155 19.40 -6.16 7.39
C GLY A 155 19.39 -7.24 6.31
N ASP A 156 19.77 -6.88 5.07
CA ASP A 156 19.78 -7.78 3.89
C ASP A 156 18.42 -8.38 3.53
N ILE A 157 17.34 -7.70 3.92
CA ILE A 157 15.97 -8.13 3.63
C ILE A 157 15.58 -7.67 2.23
N ILE A 158 15.00 -8.57 1.46
CA ILE A 158 14.41 -8.28 0.15
C ILE A 158 12.88 -8.26 0.28
N LEU A 159 12.26 -7.23 -0.28
CA LEU A 159 10.82 -7.15 -0.44
C LEU A 159 10.46 -7.16 -1.94
N ASP A 160 9.75 -8.20 -2.35
CA ASP A 160 9.05 -8.28 -3.64
C ASP A 160 7.63 -7.75 -3.47
N PHE A 161 7.27 -6.79 -4.30
CA PHE A 161 5.97 -6.13 -4.24
C PHE A 161 5.26 -6.18 -5.57
N ARG A 162 3.96 -6.54 -5.54
CA ARG A 162 3.11 -6.53 -6.73
C ARG A 162 1.65 -6.29 -6.35
N ILE A 163 1.04 -5.32 -7.03
CA ILE A 163 -0.35 -4.94 -6.77
C ILE A 163 -1.09 -4.56 -8.05
N SER A 164 -2.38 -4.85 -8.13
CA SER A 164 -3.20 -4.42 -9.26
C SER A 164 -4.67 -4.31 -8.92
N TRP A 165 -5.33 -3.35 -9.54
CA TRP A 165 -6.79 -3.29 -9.56
C TRP A 165 -7.44 -4.24 -10.57
N ALA A 166 -6.68 -4.60 -11.63
CA ALA A 166 -7.13 -5.54 -12.66
C ALA A 166 -5.92 -6.24 -13.31
N MET A 167 -5.83 -7.57 -13.21
CA MET A 167 -4.69 -8.33 -13.73
C MET A 167 -5.10 -9.57 -14.53
N ASN A 168 -6.40 -9.77 -14.78
CA ASN A 168 -6.94 -10.90 -15.52
C ASN A 168 -6.56 -12.29 -14.97
N MET A 169 -6.15 -12.36 -13.73
CA MET A 169 -5.87 -13.60 -13.00
C MET A 169 -6.37 -13.48 -11.57
N ASP A 170 -6.53 -14.60 -10.90
CA ASP A 170 -6.82 -14.62 -9.47
C ASP A 170 -5.62 -14.05 -8.69
N THR A 171 -5.84 -13.67 -7.45
CA THR A 171 -4.86 -13.00 -6.62
C THR A 171 -3.46 -13.58 -6.79
N ALA A 172 -2.53 -12.73 -7.15
CA ALA A 172 -1.16 -13.11 -7.40
C ALA A 172 -0.37 -13.25 -6.11
N GLY A 173 -0.60 -14.34 -5.42
CA GLY A 173 0.20 -14.74 -4.28
C GLY A 173 -0.27 -14.15 -2.96
N ASP A 174 0.09 -14.86 -1.93
CA ASP A 174 -0.13 -14.49 -0.54
C ASP A 174 1.00 -13.54 -0.07
N ALA A 175 0.77 -12.88 1.05
CA ALA A 175 1.84 -12.21 1.76
C ALA A 175 2.77 -13.27 2.38
N LEU A 176 4.07 -13.16 2.18
CA LEU A 176 5.06 -14.08 2.72
C LEU A 176 6.09 -13.35 3.58
N ILE A 177 6.48 -13.99 4.67
CA ILE A 177 7.63 -13.61 5.49
C ILE A 177 8.49 -14.85 5.64
N LEU A 178 9.71 -14.82 5.11
CA LEU A 178 10.64 -15.95 5.17
C LEU A 178 11.85 -15.58 6.02
N GLY A 179 12.16 -16.48 6.94
CA GLY A 179 13.32 -16.41 7.81
C GLY A 179 14.19 -17.66 7.70
N THR A 180 15.37 -17.62 8.31
CA THR A 180 16.36 -18.71 8.24
C THR A 180 15.96 -20.00 8.97
N LYS A 181 14.91 -19.95 9.80
CA LYS A 181 14.40 -21.09 10.56
C LYS A 181 12.95 -21.44 10.22
N GLY A 182 12.23 -20.60 9.47
CA GLY A 182 10.85 -20.84 9.11
C GLY A 182 10.23 -19.69 8.31
N GLY A 183 9.00 -19.83 7.98
CA GLY A 183 8.22 -18.82 7.24
C GLY A 183 6.73 -19.08 7.36
#